data_7e800903b3292a0f90bcba2117cd57c0
#
_entry.id   7e800903b3292a0f90bcba2117cd57c0
#
_cell.length_a   1.000
_cell.length_b   1.000
_cell.length_c   1.000
_cell.angle_alpha   90.00
_cell.angle_beta   90.00
_cell.angle_gamma   90.00
#
_symmetry.space_group_name_H-M   'P 1'
#
loop_
_entity.id
_entity.type
_entity.pdbx_description
1 polymer ?
#
loop_
_entity_poly.entity_id
_entity_poly.type
_entity_poly.pdbx_seq_one_letter_code
_entity_poly.pdbx_strand_id
1 'polypeptide(L)'
;LLPGRSFPQGATWDGEGTNFAIYSENATGVTLCLFDELGAETRVPLEERTAFVWHGYVPGAHPGTRYGFRVDGPYDPKHGHRFNPQKLLVDPYAHAFDGKVDPRAPVFGFRADEPDEPDARDDAWGVPKSVVMDRRFDWEGDSAPKTPWSETVIYELHVKGVSRMHPDVP
;
A
#
# COMPACT_ATOMS: atom_id res chain seq x y z
N LEU A 1 -1.23 9.67 -17.31
CA LEU A 1 -2.22 8.75 -16.74
C LEU A 1 -3.20 8.31 -17.84
N LEU A 2 -3.54 7.05 -17.86
CA LEU A 2 -4.58 6.47 -18.72
C LEU A 2 -5.73 5.94 -17.84
N PRO A 3 -6.94 5.71 -18.42
CA PRO A 3 -8.00 5.02 -17.72
C PRO A 3 -7.53 3.69 -17.16
N GLY A 4 -7.86 3.44 -15.89
CA GLY A 4 -7.49 2.23 -15.17
C GLY A 4 -8.69 1.33 -14.90
N ARG A 5 -8.47 0.32 -14.06
CA ARG A 5 -9.49 -0.63 -13.61
C ARG A 5 -9.64 -0.53 -12.10
N SER A 6 -10.88 -0.62 -11.61
CA SER A 6 -11.18 -0.57 -10.17
C SER A 6 -10.79 -1.85 -9.40
N PHE A 7 -10.46 -2.93 -10.12
CA PHE A 7 -10.07 -4.22 -9.54
C PHE A 7 -8.97 -4.89 -10.38
N PRO A 8 -8.00 -5.57 -9.75
CA PRO A 8 -7.80 -5.69 -8.29
C PRO A 8 -7.36 -4.35 -7.68
N GLN A 9 -7.61 -4.18 -6.37
CA GLN A 9 -7.11 -3.04 -5.62
C GLN A 9 -5.60 -3.18 -5.36
N GLY A 10 -4.94 -2.04 -5.13
CA GLY A 10 -3.50 -1.95 -5.04
C GLY A 10 -2.82 -1.68 -6.38
N ALA A 11 -1.52 -1.91 -6.45
CA ALA A 11 -0.73 -1.78 -7.66
C ALA A 11 -0.64 -3.12 -8.39
N THR A 12 -1.08 -3.15 -9.63
CA THR A 12 -1.05 -4.35 -10.49
C THR A 12 -0.26 -4.07 -11.76
N TRP A 13 0.94 -4.63 -11.84
CA TRP A 13 1.80 -4.56 -13.02
C TRP A 13 1.41 -5.62 -14.06
N ASP A 14 1.36 -5.24 -15.35
CA ASP A 14 0.94 -6.13 -16.44
C ASP A 14 2.04 -6.45 -17.46
N GLY A 15 3.22 -5.85 -17.30
CA GLY A 15 4.36 -5.98 -18.19
C GLY A 15 4.71 -4.69 -18.95
N GLU A 16 3.78 -3.77 -19.11
CA GLU A 16 3.95 -2.50 -19.82
C GLU A 16 3.77 -1.29 -18.89
N GLY A 17 2.96 -1.43 -17.84
CA GLY A 17 2.68 -0.40 -16.87
C GLY A 17 1.99 -0.96 -15.65
N THR A 18 1.51 -0.07 -14.79
CA THR A 18 0.87 -0.46 -13.53
C THR A 18 -0.49 0.20 -13.39
N ASN A 19 -1.51 -0.61 -13.11
CA ASN A 19 -2.81 -0.15 -12.67
C ASN A 19 -2.78 0.07 -11.16
N PHE A 20 -3.20 1.26 -10.73
CA PHE A 20 -3.37 1.61 -9.32
C PHE A 20 -4.85 1.75 -9.02
N ALA A 21 -5.31 1.14 -7.93
CA ALA A 21 -6.70 1.21 -7.51
C ALA A 21 -6.79 1.23 -5.98
N ILE A 22 -7.53 2.20 -5.43
CA ILE A 22 -7.68 2.38 -3.98
C ILE A 22 -9.12 2.77 -3.63
N TYR A 23 -9.67 2.13 -2.62
CA TYR A 23 -10.99 2.45 -2.08
C TYR A 23 -10.90 3.67 -1.15
N SER A 24 -11.78 4.65 -1.39
CA SER A 24 -12.05 5.72 -0.43
C SER A 24 -13.42 6.33 -0.70
N GLU A 25 -14.38 6.04 0.17
CA GLU A 25 -15.78 6.44 0.02
C GLU A 25 -15.95 7.96 0.15
N ASN A 26 -15.34 8.54 1.18
CA ASN A 26 -15.56 9.93 1.54
C ASN A 26 -14.48 10.89 0.99
N ALA A 27 -13.53 10.36 0.21
CA ALA A 27 -12.54 11.20 -0.47
C ALA A 27 -13.21 12.09 -1.51
N THR A 28 -12.76 13.34 -1.60
CA THR A 28 -13.09 14.29 -2.66
C THR A 28 -12.07 14.30 -3.79
N GLY A 29 -10.87 13.76 -3.53
CA GLY A 29 -9.80 13.57 -4.49
C GLY A 29 -8.77 12.57 -3.98
N VAL A 30 -8.14 11.85 -4.90
CA VAL A 30 -7.00 10.97 -4.60
C VAL A 30 -5.89 11.27 -5.58
N THR A 31 -4.70 11.52 -5.06
CA THR A 31 -3.48 11.75 -5.82
C THR A 31 -2.53 10.59 -5.63
N LEU A 32 -2.17 9.93 -6.71
CA LEU A 32 -1.05 8.98 -6.74
C LEU A 32 0.26 9.75 -6.72
N CYS A 33 1.14 9.43 -5.81
CA CYS A 33 2.48 10.01 -5.67
C CYS A 33 3.51 8.97 -6.10
N LEU A 34 4.28 9.27 -7.13
CA LEU A 34 5.37 8.43 -7.63
C LEU A 34 6.70 9.05 -7.21
N PHE A 35 7.66 8.23 -6.82
CA PHE A 35 8.96 8.69 -6.34
C PHE A 35 10.08 8.15 -7.22
N ASP A 36 10.99 9.02 -7.64
CA ASP A 36 12.21 8.64 -8.34
C ASP A 36 13.29 8.10 -7.38
N GLU A 37 14.43 7.71 -7.93
CA GLU A 37 15.57 7.18 -7.15
C GLU A 37 16.10 8.18 -6.13
N LEU A 38 16.00 9.47 -6.41
CA LEU A 38 16.45 10.55 -5.53
C LEU A 38 15.39 10.95 -4.50
N GLY A 39 14.19 10.37 -4.57
CA GLY A 39 13.07 10.66 -3.67
C GLY A 39 12.22 11.87 -4.10
N ALA A 40 12.40 12.39 -5.32
CA ALA A 40 11.56 13.45 -5.82
C ALA A 40 10.14 12.91 -6.11
N GLU A 41 9.12 13.63 -5.64
CA GLU A 41 7.71 13.26 -5.74
C GLU A 41 7.08 13.84 -7.01
N THR A 42 6.49 12.96 -7.82
CA THR A 42 5.61 13.34 -8.93
C THR A 42 4.17 13.01 -8.55
N ARG A 43 3.30 14.01 -8.58
CA ARG A 43 1.87 13.89 -8.20
C ARG A 43 0.99 13.72 -9.42
N VAL A 44 0.19 12.67 -9.42
CA VAL A 44 -0.72 12.30 -10.52
C VAL A 44 -2.12 12.14 -9.95
N PRO A 45 -3.04 13.09 -10.17
CA PRO A 45 -4.42 12.94 -9.73
C PRO A 45 -5.08 11.72 -10.39
N LEU A 46 -5.80 10.91 -9.62
CA LEU A 46 -6.64 9.84 -10.14
C LEU A 46 -8.00 10.45 -10.52
N GLU A 47 -8.29 10.50 -11.81
CA GLU A 47 -9.53 11.10 -12.33
C GLU A 47 -10.68 10.10 -12.42
N GLU A 48 -10.34 8.80 -12.57
CA GLU A 48 -11.32 7.73 -12.72
C GLU A 48 -11.79 7.23 -11.36
N ARG A 49 -13.11 7.11 -11.20
CA ARG A 49 -13.74 6.56 -10.01
C ARG A 49 -14.88 5.63 -10.39
N THR A 50 -14.81 4.38 -9.95
CA THR A 50 -15.90 3.41 -10.08
C THR A 50 -16.47 3.10 -8.69
N ALA A 51 -17.70 3.52 -8.44
CA ALA A 51 -18.28 3.59 -7.10
C ALA A 51 -17.39 4.40 -6.15
N PHE A 52 -16.70 3.74 -5.22
CA PHE A 52 -15.79 4.39 -4.26
C PHE A 52 -14.32 4.02 -4.47
N VAL A 53 -14.00 3.35 -5.59
CA VAL A 53 -12.63 2.98 -5.92
C VAL A 53 -12.07 3.97 -6.93
N TRP A 54 -11.03 4.68 -6.54
CA TRP A 54 -10.24 5.58 -7.38
C TRP A 54 -9.19 4.77 -8.11
N HIS A 55 -9.03 4.97 -9.42
CA HIS A 55 -8.10 4.17 -10.18
C HIS A 55 -7.49 4.92 -11.36
N GLY A 56 -6.38 4.41 -11.86
CA GLY A 56 -5.70 4.93 -13.02
C GLY A 56 -4.55 4.01 -13.45
N TYR A 57 -4.20 4.05 -14.72
CA TYR A 57 -3.10 3.28 -15.28
C TYR A 57 -1.93 4.19 -15.63
N VAL A 58 -0.74 3.84 -15.17
CA VAL A 58 0.50 4.56 -15.44
C VAL A 58 1.39 3.72 -16.35
N PRO A 59 1.49 4.06 -17.67
CA PRO A 59 2.43 3.41 -18.55
C PRO A 59 3.86 3.58 -18.05
N GLY A 60 4.66 2.51 -18.14
CA GLY A 60 6.06 2.52 -17.75
C GLY A 60 6.33 2.49 -16.24
N ALA A 61 5.33 2.55 -15.37
CA ALA A 61 5.51 2.23 -13.97
C ALA A 61 5.76 0.71 -13.85
N HIS A 62 6.96 0.34 -13.43
CA HIS A 62 7.44 -1.05 -13.42
C HIS A 62 7.74 -1.54 -11.99
N PRO A 63 8.00 -2.83 -11.77
CA PRO A 63 8.46 -3.35 -10.49
C PRO A 63 9.67 -2.57 -9.97
N GLY A 64 9.62 -2.20 -8.68
CA GLY A 64 10.57 -1.30 -8.05
C GLY A 64 10.11 0.16 -8.01
N THR A 65 9.11 0.57 -8.80
CA THR A 65 8.53 1.93 -8.69
C THR A 65 7.98 2.14 -7.29
N ARG A 66 8.44 3.22 -6.62
CA ARG A 66 7.98 3.62 -5.29
C ARG A 66 6.79 4.53 -5.42
N TYR A 67 5.76 4.32 -4.58
CA TYR A 67 4.54 5.12 -4.64
C TYR A 67 3.86 5.24 -3.28
N GLY A 68 2.89 6.13 -3.22
CA GLY A 68 1.94 6.30 -2.13
C GLY A 68 0.75 7.11 -2.59
N PHE A 69 -0.13 7.46 -1.66
CA PHE A 69 -1.31 8.25 -1.97
C PHE A 69 -1.41 9.46 -1.07
N ARG A 70 -1.94 10.55 -1.62
CA ARG A 70 -2.46 11.68 -0.86
C ARG A 70 -3.95 11.78 -1.11
N VAL A 71 -4.72 11.99 -0.06
CA VAL A 71 -6.18 11.89 -0.15
C VAL A 71 -6.79 13.16 0.39
N ASP A 72 -7.58 13.82 -0.46
CA ASP A 72 -8.40 14.97 -0.12
C ASP A 72 -9.76 14.52 0.37
N GLY A 73 -10.32 15.26 1.32
CA GLY A 73 -11.63 14.96 1.89
C GLY A 73 -11.93 15.83 3.10
N PRO A 74 -13.06 15.61 3.78
CA PRO A 74 -13.44 16.39 4.95
C PRO A 74 -12.47 16.14 6.12
N TYR A 75 -12.11 17.22 6.82
CA TYR A 75 -11.47 17.13 8.12
C TYR A 75 -12.49 17.48 9.19
N ASP A 76 -13.12 16.46 9.76
CA ASP A 76 -14.14 16.56 10.78
C ASP A 76 -13.97 15.41 11.80
N PRO A 77 -13.02 15.55 12.75
CA PRO A 77 -12.70 14.50 13.70
C PRO A 77 -13.88 14.01 14.54
N LYS A 78 -14.87 14.88 14.79
CA LYS A 78 -16.07 14.54 15.58
C LYS A 78 -16.97 13.52 14.88
N HIS A 79 -16.95 13.52 13.54
CA HIS A 79 -17.69 12.58 12.71
C HIS A 79 -16.78 11.49 12.11
N GLY A 80 -15.52 11.38 12.57
CA GLY A 80 -14.58 10.34 12.17
C GLY A 80 -13.79 10.63 10.89
N HIS A 81 -13.90 11.81 10.30
CA HIS A 81 -13.18 12.21 9.10
C HIS A 81 -11.88 12.95 9.43
N ARG A 82 -10.76 12.46 8.92
CA ARG A 82 -9.41 13.03 9.18
C ARG A 82 -8.56 13.04 7.91
N PHE A 83 -9.16 13.44 6.80
CA PHE A 83 -8.42 13.56 5.54
C PHE A 83 -7.40 14.68 5.64
N ASN A 84 -6.17 14.41 5.20
CA ASN A 84 -5.10 15.40 5.20
C ASN A 84 -4.15 15.13 4.03
N PRO A 85 -4.22 15.89 2.92
CA PRO A 85 -3.38 15.69 1.74
C PRO A 85 -1.90 16.01 1.96
N GLN A 86 -1.55 16.59 3.12
CA GLN A 86 -0.14 16.78 3.49
C GLN A 86 0.52 15.47 3.96
N LYS A 87 -0.27 14.44 4.23
CA LYS A 87 0.24 13.13 4.68
C LYS A 87 0.29 12.15 3.52
N LEU A 88 1.48 11.57 3.32
CA LEU A 88 1.65 10.48 2.37
C LEU A 88 1.18 9.17 3.01
N LEU A 89 0.20 8.54 2.40
CA LEU A 89 -0.35 7.27 2.85
C LEU A 89 0.25 6.12 2.05
N VAL A 90 0.63 5.06 2.73
CA VAL A 90 0.98 3.79 2.09
C VAL A 90 -0.28 3.10 1.56
N ASP A 91 -0.12 2.31 0.52
CA ASP A 91 -1.19 1.50 -0.01
C ASP A 91 -1.48 0.32 0.93
N PRO A 92 -2.72 0.17 1.44
CA PRO A 92 -3.08 -0.98 2.28
C PRO A 92 -2.99 -2.32 1.56
N TYR A 93 -2.95 -2.32 0.22
CA TYR A 93 -2.79 -3.52 -0.61
C TYR A 93 -1.35 -3.72 -1.11
N ALA A 94 -0.39 -2.90 -0.66
CA ALA A 94 1.00 -3.04 -1.08
C ALA A 94 1.60 -4.37 -0.63
N HIS A 95 2.39 -4.99 -1.50
CA HIS A 95 3.11 -6.24 -1.23
C HIS A 95 4.53 -6.01 -0.72
N ALA A 96 5.06 -4.81 -0.89
CA ALA A 96 6.37 -4.43 -0.40
C ALA A 96 6.42 -2.95 -0.06
N PHE A 97 7.33 -2.61 0.85
CA PHE A 97 7.61 -1.25 1.27
C PHE A 97 9.11 -0.98 1.19
N ASP A 98 9.46 0.23 0.79
CA ASP A 98 10.82 0.76 0.87
C ASP A 98 10.91 1.84 1.95
N GLY A 99 11.93 1.73 2.81
CA GLY A 99 12.20 2.65 3.90
C GLY A 99 11.52 2.26 5.21
N LYS A 100 11.65 3.16 6.17
CA LYS A 100 11.09 3.07 7.53
C LYS A 100 10.55 4.42 7.95
N VAL A 101 9.70 4.45 8.96
CA VAL A 101 9.26 5.71 9.56
C VAL A 101 10.44 6.36 10.30
N ASP A 102 10.77 7.61 9.93
CA ASP A 102 11.70 8.44 10.72
C ASP A 102 10.93 9.00 11.93
N PRO A 103 11.39 8.77 13.17
CA PRO A 103 10.71 9.25 14.37
C PRO A 103 10.55 10.78 14.44
N ARG A 104 11.31 11.53 13.62
CA ARG A 104 11.24 13.00 13.55
C ARG A 104 10.19 13.49 12.56
N ALA A 105 9.65 12.59 11.72
CA ALA A 105 8.66 12.96 10.72
C ALA A 105 7.31 13.28 11.37
N PRO A 106 6.60 14.31 10.89
CA PRO A 106 5.30 14.70 11.43
C PRO A 106 4.19 13.77 10.91
N VAL A 107 4.25 12.48 11.27
CA VAL A 107 3.39 11.41 10.69
C VAL A 107 1.93 11.48 11.11
N PHE A 108 1.60 12.25 12.15
CA PHE A 108 0.21 12.40 12.57
C PHE A 108 -0.54 13.37 11.67
N GLY A 109 -1.76 13.03 11.26
CA GLY A 109 -2.62 13.87 10.44
C GLY A 109 -3.14 15.12 11.16
N PHE A 110 -2.92 15.22 12.47
CA PHE A 110 -3.39 16.28 13.35
C PHE A 110 -2.22 16.95 14.09
N ARG A 111 -2.44 18.15 14.58
CA ARG A 111 -1.49 18.85 15.43
C ARG A 111 -1.50 18.28 16.85
N ALA A 112 -0.32 18.05 17.42
CA ALA A 112 -0.20 17.47 18.76
C ALA A 112 -0.75 18.37 19.88
N ASP A 113 -0.69 19.70 19.67
CA ASP A 113 -1.22 20.73 20.58
C ASP A 113 -2.72 21.03 20.36
N GLU A 114 -3.25 20.76 19.17
CA GLU A 114 -4.65 20.97 18.79
C GLU A 114 -5.15 19.77 17.96
N PRO A 115 -5.57 18.66 18.59
CA PRO A 115 -5.92 17.43 17.88
C PRO A 115 -7.11 17.51 16.92
N ASP A 116 -7.92 18.55 17.03
CA ASP A 116 -9.04 18.83 16.12
C ASP A 116 -8.60 19.60 14.86
N GLU A 117 -7.33 20.04 14.80
CA GLU A 117 -6.77 20.77 13.66
C GLU A 117 -5.82 19.89 12.84
N PRO A 118 -5.85 19.96 11.49
CA PRO A 118 -4.95 19.22 10.66
C PRO A 118 -3.51 19.74 10.74
N ASP A 119 -2.55 18.85 10.72
CA ASP A 119 -1.13 19.20 10.63
C ASP A 119 -0.73 19.50 9.17
N ALA A 120 -0.35 20.73 8.88
CA ALA A 120 0.00 21.20 7.55
C ALA A 120 1.42 20.79 7.07
N ARG A 121 2.23 20.14 7.92
CA ARG A 121 3.58 19.72 7.55
C ARG A 121 3.54 18.48 6.68
N ASP A 122 4.38 18.45 5.65
CA ASP A 122 4.57 17.28 4.78
C ASP A 122 5.42 16.21 5.48
N ASP A 123 5.03 14.96 5.39
CA ASP A 123 5.71 13.82 6.01
C ASP A 123 6.36 12.87 5.00
N ALA A 124 6.24 13.10 3.70
CA ALA A 124 6.70 12.16 2.67
C ALA A 124 8.18 11.80 2.79
N TRP A 125 9.02 12.71 3.30
CA TRP A 125 10.45 12.46 3.50
C TRP A 125 10.76 11.39 4.55
N GLY A 126 9.87 11.19 5.51
CA GLY A 126 10.11 10.35 6.68
C GLY A 126 9.15 9.16 6.83
N VAL A 127 8.36 8.84 5.79
CA VAL A 127 7.49 7.66 5.79
C VAL A 127 7.91 6.68 4.67
N PRO A 128 7.70 5.36 4.88
CA PRO A 128 7.99 4.37 3.86
C PRO A 128 7.14 4.60 2.61
N LYS A 129 7.60 4.08 1.48
CA LYS A 129 6.86 4.07 0.22
C LYS A 129 6.40 2.66 -0.09
N SER A 130 5.19 2.52 -0.61
CA SER A 130 4.76 1.28 -1.24
C SER A 130 5.58 1.02 -2.51
N VAL A 131 5.80 -0.24 -2.86
CA VAL A 131 6.60 -0.62 -4.03
C VAL A 131 5.78 -1.49 -4.97
N VAL A 132 5.80 -1.15 -6.26
CA VAL A 132 5.23 -1.99 -7.31
C VAL A 132 6.01 -3.29 -7.39
N MET A 133 5.30 -4.41 -7.38
CA MET A 133 5.90 -5.75 -7.43
C MET A 133 5.44 -6.53 -8.65
N ASP A 134 6.36 -7.27 -9.27
CA ASP A 134 5.99 -8.38 -10.14
C ASP A 134 5.56 -9.56 -9.26
N ARG A 135 4.32 -9.96 -9.38
CA ARG A 135 3.75 -11.06 -8.60
C ARG A 135 3.79 -12.41 -9.35
N ARG A 136 4.29 -12.41 -10.55
CA ARG A 136 4.44 -13.64 -11.32
C ARG A 136 5.58 -14.45 -10.72
N PHE A 137 5.28 -15.68 -10.38
CA PHE A 137 6.23 -16.67 -9.92
C PHE A 137 6.17 -17.86 -10.88
N ASP A 138 7.30 -18.23 -11.45
CA ASP A 138 7.39 -19.43 -12.27
C ASP A 138 7.50 -20.65 -11.34
N TRP A 139 6.45 -21.45 -11.33
CA TRP A 139 6.38 -22.69 -10.56
C TRP A 139 7.10 -23.84 -11.24
N GLU A 140 7.71 -23.63 -12.42
CA GLU A 140 8.46 -24.66 -13.17
C GLU A 140 7.66 -25.97 -13.35
N GLY A 141 6.36 -25.87 -13.49
CA GLY A 141 5.44 -27.01 -13.61
C GLY A 141 4.99 -27.63 -12.29
N ASP A 142 5.44 -27.11 -11.13
CA ASP A 142 4.90 -27.53 -9.83
C ASP A 142 3.44 -27.12 -9.66
N SER A 143 2.67 -27.95 -9.00
CA SER A 143 1.27 -27.71 -8.72
C SER A 143 0.88 -28.18 -7.34
N ALA A 144 -0.03 -27.44 -6.70
CA ALA A 144 -0.55 -27.83 -5.39
C ALA A 144 -1.15 -29.24 -5.41
N PRO A 145 -0.84 -30.11 -4.45
CA PRO A 145 -1.47 -31.41 -4.30
C PRO A 145 -2.96 -31.21 -4.03
N LYS A 146 -3.81 -31.63 -4.92
CA LYS A 146 -5.28 -31.48 -4.80
C LYS A 146 -5.88 -32.47 -3.78
N THR A 147 -5.31 -32.52 -2.58
CA THR A 147 -5.74 -33.41 -1.50
C THR A 147 -7.14 -33.00 -1.04
N PRO A 148 -8.11 -33.93 -1.01
CA PRO A 148 -9.44 -33.67 -0.47
C PRO A 148 -9.37 -33.23 0.99
N TRP A 149 -10.28 -32.35 1.40
CA TRP A 149 -10.35 -31.89 2.79
C TRP A 149 -10.52 -33.04 3.80
N SER A 150 -11.25 -34.08 3.43
CA SER A 150 -11.45 -35.29 4.25
C SER A 150 -10.16 -36.09 4.50
N GLU A 151 -9.12 -35.87 3.69
CA GLU A 151 -7.83 -36.54 3.78
C GLU A 151 -6.72 -35.60 4.24
N THR A 152 -7.04 -34.33 4.44
CA THR A 152 -6.07 -33.30 4.84
C THR A 152 -5.84 -33.33 6.33
N VAL A 153 -4.58 -33.43 6.74
CA VAL A 153 -4.13 -33.26 8.13
C VAL A 153 -3.35 -31.97 8.23
N ILE A 154 -3.79 -31.06 9.10
CA ILE A 154 -3.12 -29.82 9.39
C ILE A 154 -2.43 -29.91 10.74
N TYR A 155 -1.12 -29.73 10.77
CA TYR A 155 -0.33 -29.69 12.00
C TYR A 155 0.27 -28.28 12.16
N GLU A 156 -0.27 -27.52 13.09
CA GLU A 156 0.21 -26.19 13.43
C GLU A 156 1.27 -26.28 14.54
N LEU A 157 2.42 -25.65 14.33
CA LEU A 157 3.49 -25.62 15.31
C LEU A 157 4.26 -24.31 15.30
N HIS A 158 4.82 -23.96 16.44
CA HIS A 158 5.71 -22.81 16.55
C HIS A 158 7.15 -23.26 16.26
N VAL A 159 7.76 -22.77 15.17
CA VAL A 159 9.08 -23.20 14.67
C VAL A 159 10.15 -23.20 15.77
N LYS A 160 10.27 -22.10 16.54
CA LYS A 160 11.23 -22.03 17.66
C LYS A 160 10.86 -22.96 18.81
N GLY A 161 9.56 -23.19 19.04
CA GLY A 161 9.07 -23.96 20.19
C GLY A 161 9.20 -25.47 20.00
N VAL A 162 8.98 -25.95 18.76
CA VAL A 162 8.92 -27.40 18.48
C VAL A 162 10.22 -28.14 18.75
N SER A 163 11.35 -27.49 18.51
CA SER A 163 12.69 -28.10 18.66
C SER A 163 13.45 -27.61 19.90
N ARG A 164 12.95 -26.61 20.64
CA ARG A 164 13.68 -25.94 21.74
C ARG A 164 14.15 -26.89 22.84
N MET A 165 13.38 -27.92 23.11
CA MET A 165 13.68 -28.92 24.18
C MET A 165 14.15 -30.26 23.60
N HIS A 166 14.34 -30.35 22.31
CA HIS A 166 14.75 -31.59 21.64
C HIS A 166 16.27 -31.81 21.87
N PRO A 167 16.68 -32.95 22.40
CA PRO A 167 18.07 -33.17 22.82
C PRO A 167 19.08 -33.19 21.67
N ASP A 168 18.63 -33.52 20.45
CA ASP A 168 19.47 -33.66 19.27
C ASP A 168 19.45 -32.44 18.35
N VAL A 169 18.74 -31.33 18.73
CA VAL A 169 18.73 -30.10 18.00
C VAL A 169 19.53 -29.04 18.76
N PRO A 170 20.63 -28.52 18.17
CA PRO A 170 21.51 -27.56 18.80
C PRO A 170 20.88 -26.20 19.05
#